data_2c147c150c98c7c76e9c6df0e2493f5b
#
_entry.id   2c147c150c98c7c76e9c6df0e2493f5b
#
_cell.length_a   1.000
_cell.length_b   1.000
_cell.length_c   1.000
_cell.angle_alpha   90.00
_cell.angle_beta   90.00
_cell.angle_gamma   90.00
#
_symmetry.space_group_name_H-M   'P 1'
#
loop_
_entity.id
_entity.type
_entity.pdbx_description
1 polymer ?
#
loop_
_entity_poly.entity_id
_entity_poly.type
_entity_poly.pdbx_seq_one_letter_code
_entity_poly.pdbx_strand_id
1 'polypeptide(L)'
;MTECFRENIDGNMAKKLTTSLTGFKERQCTMAIVLDIRSNRKDVTEYPVKARFTIDRRSYYYPVGGSYSKQDFSEICNVQKSKSPKYEEKKRLLEIVDKYKEMLVNLNPGHELTLDAVRMVVEGKVASHSQESFIGIWEEIIHNLRTENNGARYTTAEPYETALKSFKKFLWNETFKGLG
;
A
#
# COMPACT_ATOMS: atom_id res chain seq x y z
N MET A 1 20.74 -0.64 8.85
CA MET A 1 21.32 -1.50 9.90
C MET A 1 20.30 -2.59 10.21
N THR A 2 20.62 -3.80 9.82
CA THR A 2 19.74 -4.98 9.89
C THR A 2 20.21 -5.77 11.12
N GLU A 3 19.51 -5.65 12.23
CA GLU A 3 19.80 -6.49 13.40
C GLU A 3 19.16 -7.86 13.22
N CYS A 4 20.01 -8.84 12.95
CA CYS A 4 19.72 -10.26 13.14
C CYS A 4 19.89 -10.58 14.63
N PHE A 5 18.81 -10.84 15.34
CA PHE A 5 18.88 -11.47 16.64
C PHE A 5 19.41 -12.91 16.48
N ARG A 6 20.62 -13.12 16.98
CA ARG A 6 21.19 -14.45 17.22
C ARG A 6 20.88 -14.83 18.67
N GLU A 7 20.11 -15.85 18.88
CA GLU A 7 20.19 -16.63 20.09
C GLU A 7 20.78 -17.99 19.78
N ASN A 8 21.97 -18.23 20.33
CA ASN A 8 22.62 -19.53 20.40
C ASN A 8 22.10 -20.25 21.64
N ILE A 9 21.59 -21.47 21.48
CA ILE A 9 21.66 -22.51 22.53
C ILE A 9 21.56 -23.90 21.85
N ASP A 10 22.62 -24.67 22.05
CA ASP A 10 22.78 -26.12 22.07
C ASP A 10 22.18 -27.07 20.99
N GLY A 11 23.11 -27.63 20.23
CA GLY A 11 23.28 -29.08 19.96
C GLY A 11 22.31 -29.79 19.03
N ASN A 12 21.21 -29.17 18.54
CA ASN A 12 20.40 -29.77 17.49
C ASN A 12 19.77 -28.65 16.63
N MET A 13 20.56 -28.16 15.65
CA MET A 13 20.13 -27.06 14.77
C MET A 13 19.06 -27.56 13.79
N ALA A 14 17.82 -27.64 14.24
CA ALA A 14 16.70 -27.50 13.34
C ALA A 14 16.77 -26.07 12.77
N LYS A 15 17.24 -25.92 11.51
CA LYS A 15 17.31 -24.62 10.83
C LYS A 15 15.94 -23.97 10.92
N LYS A 16 15.81 -22.90 11.71
CA LYS A 16 14.59 -22.15 11.84
C LYS A 16 14.20 -21.59 10.48
N LEU A 17 13.15 -22.14 9.89
CA LEU A 17 12.70 -21.74 8.56
C LEU A 17 12.16 -20.31 8.59
N THR A 18 12.66 -19.50 7.68
CA THR A 18 12.16 -18.12 7.50
C THR A 18 10.78 -18.16 6.85
N THR A 19 9.78 -17.63 7.53
CA THR A 19 8.40 -17.54 7.05
C THR A 19 7.98 -16.13 6.65
N SER A 20 8.91 -15.17 6.69
CA SER A 20 8.67 -13.79 6.32
C SER A 20 9.87 -13.19 5.61
N LEU A 21 9.62 -12.44 4.55
CA LEU A 21 10.56 -11.55 3.89
C LEU A 21 10.29 -10.15 4.39
N THR A 22 11.31 -9.51 4.99
CA THR A 22 11.20 -8.15 5.51
C THR A 22 10.91 -7.20 4.35
N GLY A 23 9.86 -6.42 4.50
CA GLY A 23 9.50 -5.36 3.57
C GLY A 23 10.05 -4.01 4.03
N PHE A 24 9.17 -3.06 4.25
CA PHE A 24 9.52 -1.70 4.66
C PHE A 24 8.73 -1.25 5.90
N LYS A 25 9.21 -0.16 6.49
CA LYS A 25 8.47 0.60 7.50
C LYS A 25 8.31 2.02 6.98
N GLU A 26 7.08 2.47 6.84
CA GLU A 26 6.73 3.82 6.44
C GLU A 26 5.75 4.41 7.44
N ARG A 27 6.11 5.55 8.05
CA ARG A 27 5.36 6.16 9.16
C ARG A 27 5.12 5.13 10.28
N GLN A 28 3.86 4.84 10.57
CA GLN A 28 3.44 3.85 11.58
C GLN A 28 3.12 2.47 10.96
N CYS A 29 3.18 2.35 9.63
CA CYS A 29 2.92 1.11 8.92
C CYS A 29 4.19 0.30 8.70
N THR A 30 4.17 -0.97 9.07
CA THR A 30 5.18 -1.95 8.66
C THR A 30 4.57 -2.91 7.66
N MET A 31 5.31 -3.24 6.61
CA MET A 31 4.90 -4.22 5.61
C MET A 31 5.92 -5.35 5.52
N ALA A 32 5.42 -6.57 5.39
CA ALA A 32 6.25 -7.75 5.13
C ALA A 32 5.50 -8.73 4.23
N ILE A 33 6.23 -9.47 3.40
CA ILE A 33 5.70 -10.63 2.68
C ILE A 33 5.81 -11.85 3.58
N VAL A 34 4.71 -12.56 3.76
CA VAL A 34 4.63 -13.70 4.69
C VAL A 34 3.92 -14.90 4.05
N LEU A 35 4.27 -16.11 4.49
CA LEU A 35 3.44 -17.29 4.24
C LEU A 35 2.25 -17.30 5.19
N ASP A 36 1.05 -17.55 4.66
CA ASP A 36 -0.15 -17.72 5.48
C ASP A 36 -0.27 -19.15 5.98
N ILE A 37 0.42 -19.45 7.05
CA ILE A 37 0.46 -20.78 7.69
C ILE A 37 -0.71 -21.03 8.66
N ARG A 38 -1.71 -20.14 8.72
CA ARG A 38 -2.81 -20.21 9.68
C ARG A 38 -3.82 -21.33 9.39
N SER A 39 -3.83 -21.85 8.17
CA SER A 39 -4.64 -23.02 7.86
C SER A 39 -4.01 -24.28 8.44
N ASN A 40 -4.49 -24.72 9.59
CA ASN A 40 -4.06 -25.96 10.27
C ASN A 40 -4.55 -27.23 9.56
N ARG A 41 -4.70 -27.24 8.24
CA ARG A 41 -5.02 -28.46 7.48
C ARG A 41 -3.78 -29.35 7.49
N LYS A 42 -3.91 -30.55 8.03
CA LYS A 42 -2.80 -31.53 8.17
C LYS A 42 -2.16 -31.93 6.84
N ASP A 43 -2.88 -31.74 5.72
CA ASP A 43 -2.48 -32.17 4.39
C ASP A 43 -1.96 -31.02 3.49
N VAL A 44 -1.77 -29.81 4.04
CA VAL A 44 -1.30 -28.67 3.24
C VAL A 44 0.23 -28.64 3.23
N THR A 45 0.80 -28.89 2.07
CA THR A 45 2.24 -28.81 1.82
C THR A 45 2.69 -27.41 1.38
N GLU A 46 1.78 -26.63 0.76
CA GLU A 46 2.04 -25.29 0.24
C GLU A 46 1.11 -24.27 0.87
N TYR A 47 1.63 -23.08 1.13
CA TYR A 47 0.94 -21.99 1.80
C TYR A 47 0.91 -20.77 0.89
N PRO A 48 -0.22 -20.04 0.80
CA PRO A 48 -0.31 -18.84 0.00
C PRO A 48 0.56 -17.73 0.57
N VAL A 49 1.13 -16.93 -0.33
CA VAL A 49 1.91 -15.73 0.02
C VAL A 49 0.98 -14.54 0.17
N LYS A 50 1.18 -13.78 1.23
CA LYS A 50 0.42 -12.56 1.53
C LYS A 50 1.33 -11.41 1.91
N ALA A 51 0.94 -10.21 1.51
CA ALA A 51 1.45 -8.98 2.08
C ALA A 51 0.76 -8.75 3.44
N ARG A 52 1.54 -8.59 4.49
CA ARG A 52 1.05 -8.22 5.82
C ARG A 52 1.38 -6.77 6.09
N PHE A 53 0.37 -5.96 6.28
CA PHE A 53 0.48 -4.57 6.72
C PHE A 53 0.12 -4.50 8.20
N THR A 54 0.93 -3.85 9.00
CA THR A 54 0.71 -3.73 10.44
C THR A 54 0.77 -2.26 10.85
N ILE A 55 -0.29 -1.77 11.46
CA ILE A 55 -0.43 -0.43 12.05
C ILE A 55 -1.02 -0.62 13.45
N ASP A 56 -0.45 0.01 14.46
CA ASP A 56 -0.93 -0.02 15.84
C ASP A 56 -1.25 -1.43 16.36
N ARG A 57 -0.35 -2.38 16.08
CA ARG A 57 -0.47 -3.80 16.44
C ARG A 57 -1.62 -4.56 15.74
N ARG A 58 -2.39 -3.90 14.86
CA ARG A 58 -3.40 -4.54 14.01
C ARG A 58 -2.79 -4.90 12.67
N SER A 59 -3.15 -6.06 12.12
CA SER A 59 -2.60 -6.52 10.85
C SER A 59 -3.70 -6.80 9.84
N TYR A 60 -3.45 -6.34 8.60
CA TYR A 60 -4.24 -6.66 7.42
C TYR A 60 -3.40 -7.50 6.47
N TYR A 61 -4.01 -8.52 5.84
CA TYR A 61 -3.35 -9.47 4.96
C TYR A 61 -3.98 -9.43 3.58
N TYR A 62 -3.16 -9.16 2.57
CA TYR A 62 -3.58 -9.09 1.19
C TYR A 62 -2.86 -10.17 0.36
N PRO A 63 -3.58 -10.97 -0.47
CA PRO A 63 -2.95 -11.99 -1.31
C PRO A 63 -2.09 -11.33 -2.39
N VAL A 64 -0.86 -11.80 -2.55
CA VAL A 64 0.08 -11.29 -3.58
C VAL A 64 0.34 -12.31 -4.69
N GLY A 65 -0.29 -13.47 -4.61
CA GLY A 65 -0.14 -14.58 -5.54
C GLY A 65 1.06 -15.47 -5.23
N GLY A 66 0.95 -16.70 -5.69
CA GLY A 66 1.92 -17.77 -5.42
C GLY A 66 1.66 -18.53 -4.12
N SER A 67 2.11 -19.78 -4.10
CA SER A 67 2.10 -20.65 -2.93
C SER A 67 3.42 -21.40 -2.87
N TYR A 68 3.96 -21.59 -1.68
CA TYR A 68 5.25 -22.26 -1.48
C TYR A 68 5.20 -23.15 -0.24
N SER A 69 6.04 -24.18 -0.25
CA SER A 69 6.39 -24.91 0.97
C SER A 69 7.15 -23.97 1.93
N LYS A 70 7.13 -24.26 3.22
CA LYS A 70 7.92 -23.50 4.21
C LYS A 70 9.42 -23.49 3.88
N GLN A 71 9.90 -24.62 3.34
CA GLN A 71 11.32 -24.76 2.97
C GLN A 71 11.65 -23.89 1.76
N ASP A 72 10.87 -23.99 0.67
CA ASP A 72 11.11 -23.19 -0.54
C ASP A 72 11.05 -21.70 -0.26
N PHE A 73 10.06 -21.25 0.49
CA PHE A 73 9.96 -19.83 0.86
C PHE A 73 11.16 -19.37 1.70
N SER A 74 11.61 -20.21 2.64
CA SER A 74 12.81 -19.91 3.42
C SER A 74 14.05 -19.79 2.53
N GLU A 75 14.19 -20.68 1.54
CA GLU A 75 15.30 -20.61 0.58
C GLU A 75 15.21 -19.38 -0.31
N ILE A 76 14.02 -19.00 -0.79
CA ILE A 76 13.78 -17.74 -1.54
C ILE A 76 14.20 -16.54 -0.70
N CYS A 77 13.79 -16.45 0.56
CA CYS A 77 14.15 -15.34 1.44
C CYS A 77 15.66 -15.21 1.64
N ASN A 78 16.36 -16.33 1.75
CA ASN A 78 17.79 -16.38 2.11
C ASN A 78 18.73 -16.42 0.90
N VAL A 79 18.22 -16.59 -0.34
CA VAL A 79 19.06 -16.66 -1.52
C VAL A 79 19.82 -15.34 -1.76
N GLN A 80 21.13 -15.47 -2.05
CA GLN A 80 22.00 -14.32 -2.37
C GLN A 80 22.56 -14.39 -3.80
N LYS A 81 22.55 -15.58 -4.43
CA LYS A 81 23.16 -15.81 -5.75
C LYS A 81 22.20 -15.38 -6.85
N SER A 82 22.57 -14.38 -7.65
CA SER A 82 21.78 -13.84 -8.77
C SER A 82 21.43 -14.83 -9.88
N LYS A 83 22.20 -15.91 -10.04
CA LYS A 83 21.95 -16.95 -11.07
C LYS A 83 20.96 -18.04 -10.63
N SER A 84 20.40 -17.96 -9.43
CA SER A 84 19.42 -18.95 -8.94
C SER A 84 18.00 -18.60 -9.40
N PRO A 85 17.18 -19.55 -9.85
CA PRO A 85 15.76 -19.31 -10.11
C PRO A 85 15.02 -18.74 -8.89
N LYS A 86 15.42 -19.14 -7.68
CA LYS A 86 14.88 -18.60 -6.42
C LYS A 86 15.23 -17.13 -6.19
N TYR A 87 16.30 -16.62 -6.82
CA TYR A 87 16.65 -15.20 -6.77
C TYR A 87 15.69 -14.35 -7.61
N GLU A 88 15.31 -14.82 -8.79
CA GLU A 88 14.31 -14.13 -9.61
C GLU A 88 12.96 -14.04 -8.87
N GLU A 89 12.58 -15.11 -8.20
CA GLU A 89 11.37 -15.12 -7.39
C GLU A 89 11.44 -14.16 -6.19
N LYS A 90 12.59 -14.10 -5.52
CA LYS A 90 12.85 -13.10 -4.48
C LYS A 90 12.74 -11.68 -5.03
N LYS A 91 13.29 -11.43 -6.22
CA LYS A 91 13.21 -10.13 -6.89
C LYS A 91 11.77 -9.75 -7.18
N ARG A 92 10.97 -10.66 -7.72
CA ARG A 92 9.53 -10.46 -7.93
C ARG A 92 8.79 -10.07 -6.65
N LEU A 93 9.07 -10.75 -5.55
CA LEU A 93 8.47 -10.42 -4.25
C LEU A 93 8.90 -9.05 -3.73
N LEU A 94 10.16 -8.65 -3.95
CA LEU A 94 10.66 -7.32 -3.59
C LEU A 94 10.05 -6.22 -4.45
N GLU A 95 9.84 -6.45 -5.74
CA GLU A 95 9.13 -5.51 -6.63
C GLU A 95 7.69 -5.24 -6.14
N ILE A 96 7.02 -6.26 -5.61
CA ILE A 96 5.71 -6.09 -4.96
C ILE A 96 5.82 -5.20 -3.71
N VAL A 97 6.86 -5.39 -2.90
CA VAL A 97 7.14 -4.55 -1.72
C VAL A 97 7.33 -3.10 -2.15
N ASP A 98 8.16 -2.85 -3.15
CA ASP A 98 8.45 -1.49 -3.65
C ASP A 98 7.20 -0.82 -4.22
N LYS A 99 6.38 -1.55 -4.98
CA LYS A 99 5.09 -1.06 -5.48
C LYS A 99 4.19 -0.59 -4.34
N TYR A 100 4.01 -1.40 -3.30
CA TYR A 100 3.18 -1.00 -2.16
C TYR A 100 3.79 0.15 -1.36
N LYS A 101 5.11 0.22 -1.27
CA LYS A 101 5.80 1.35 -0.65
C LYS A 101 5.46 2.66 -1.37
N GLU A 102 5.59 2.70 -2.70
CA GLU A 102 5.23 3.87 -3.51
C GLU A 102 3.76 4.26 -3.32
N MET A 103 2.85 3.28 -3.34
CA MET A 103 1.43 3.55 -3.13
C MET A 103 1.15 4.18 -1.76
N LEU A 104 1.82 3.71 -0.70
CA LEU A 104 1.62 4.22 0.66
C LEU A 104 2.31 5.57 0.89
N VAL A 105 3.48 5.82 0.29
CA VAL A 105 4.17 7.11 0.34
C VAL A 105 3.32 8.21 -0.31
N ASN A 106 2.70 7.88 -1.45
CA ASN A 106 1.85 8.80 -2.19
C ASN A 106 0.48 9.03 -1.52
N LEU A 107 0.15 8.25 -0.50
CA LEU A 107 -1.08 8.38 0.25
C LEU A 107 -0.97 9.56 1.22
N ASN A 108 -1.52 10.69 0.83
CA ASN A 108 -1.75 11.92 1.58
C ASN A 108 -0.70 12.24 2.67
N PRO A 109 0.38 12.98 2.35
CA PRO A 109 1.53 13.15 3.26
C PRO A 109 1.21 13.80 4.61
N GLY A 110 0.06 14.45 4.75
CA GLY A 110 -0.35 15.18 5.96
C GLY A 110 -1.32 14.43 6.88
N HIS A 111 -1.84 13.27 6.50
CA HIS A 111 -2.81 12.53 7.30
C HIS A 111 -2.20 11.30 7.97
N GLU A 112 -2.76 10.94 9.14
CA GLU A 112 -2.43 9.72 9.83
C GLU A 112 -2.77 8.49 8.97
N LEU A 113 -1.81 7.57 8.83
CA LEU A 113 -1.99 6.36 8.04
C LEU A 113 -2.80 5.34 8.84
N THR A 114 -4.07 5.16 8.49
CA THR A 114 -4.94 4.17 9.12
C THR A 114 -4.92 2.83 8.37
N LEU A 115 -5.26 1.74 9.06
CA LEU A 115 -5.32 0.41 8.44
C LEU A 115 -6.39 0.33 7.33
N ASP A 116 -7.50 1.06 7.49
CA ASP A 116 -8.56 1.14 6.47
C ASP A 116 -8.09 1.89 5.22
N ALA A 117 -7.33 2.98 5.38
CA ALA A 117 -6.72 3.68 4.26
C ALA A 117 -5.76 2.78 3.48
N VAL A 118 -4.89 2.04 4.19
CA VAL A 118 -4.00 1.04 3.58
C VAL A 118 -4.79 -0.02 2.83
N ARG A 119 -5.86 -0.55 3.43
CA ARG A 119 -6.72 -1.54 2.81
C ARG A 119 -7.34 -1.03 1.51
N MET A 120 -7.92 0.17 1.52
CA MET A 120 -8.54 0.77 0.34
C MET A 120 -7.56 0.91 -0.81
N VAL A 121 -6.34 1.39 -0.53
CA VAL A 121 -5.26 1.54 -1.53
C VAL A 121 -4.83 0.20 -2.10
N VAL A 122 -4.58 -0.78 -1.24
CA VAL A 122 -4.09 -2.11 -1.63
C VAL A 122 -5.15 -2.87 -2.44
N GLU A 123 -6.44 -2.69 -2.13
CA GLU A 123 -7.57 -3.27 -2.86
C GLU A 123 -7.92 -2.49 -4.15
N GLY A 124 -7.21 -1.38 -4.44
CA GLY A 124 -7.49 -0.55 -5.60
C GLY A 124 -8.83 0.19 -5.52
N LYS A 125 -9.41 0.29 -4.34
CA LYS A 125 -10.70 0.97 -4.10
C LYS A 125 -10.53 2.47 -3.92
N VAL A 126 -9.33 2.91 -3.58
CA VAL A 126 -8.92 4.30 -3.75
C VAL A 126 -8.33 4.33 -5.14
N ALA A 127 -9.05 4.92 -6.08
CA ALA A 127 -8.38 5.49 -7.23
C ALA A 127 -7.16 6.22 -6.67
N SER A 128 -5.98 5.96 -7.22
CA SER A 128 -4.83 6.80 -6.91
C SER A 128 -5.31 8.22 -7.15
N HIS A 129 -5.71 8.89 -6.07
CA HIS A 129 -5.87 10.32 -6.11
C HIS A 129 -4.44 10.84 -6.31
N SER A 130 -3.94 10.67 -7.55
CA SER A 130 -2.92 11.52 -8.09
C SER A 130 -3.49 12.91 -7.91
N GLN A 131 -3.18 13.57 -6.78
CA GLN A 131 -3.48 14.98 -6.54
C GLN A 131 -4.70 15.48 -7.34
N GLU A 132 -5.86 14.82 -7.19
CA GLU A 132 -7.08 15.50 -7.49
C GLU A 132 -7.13 16.62 -6.47
N SER A 133 -6.62 17.74 -6.89
CA SER A 133 -6.65 18.94 -6.09
C SER A 133 -8.11 19.09 -5.67
N PHE A 134 -8.36 19.59 -4.46
CA PHE A 134 -9.70 19.96 -4.01
C PHE A 134 -10.52 20.66 -5.12
N ILE A 135 -9.83 21.41 -5.98
CA ILE A 135 -10.34 22.02 -7.21
C ILE A 135 -10.86 20.99 -8.21
N GLY A 136 -10.13 19.91 -8.48
CA GLY A 136 -10.57 18.87 -9.44
C GLY A 136 -11.81 18.13 -8.98
N ILE A 137 -11.87 17.78 -7.68
CA ILE A 137 -13.07 17.14 -7.09
C ILE A 137 -14.28 18.11 -7.21
N TRP A 138 -14.05 19.39 -6.97
CA TRP A 138 -15.12 20.38 -7.07
C TRP A 138 -15.58 20.59 -8.51
N GLU A 139 -14.67 20.57 -9.49
CA GLU A 139 -15.00 20.62 -10.92
C GLU A 139 -15.81 19.40 -11.35
N GLU A 140 -15.47 18.21 -10.86
CA GLU A 140 -16.21 16.99 -11.13
C GLU A 140 -17.63 17.04 -10.56
N ILE A 141 -17.80 17.53 -9.33
CA ILE A 141 -19.13 17.75 -8.73
C ILE A 141 -19.97 18.69 -9.60
N ILE A 142 -19.38 19.81 -10.06
CA ILE A 142 -20.07 20.77 -10.93
C ILE A 142 -20.46 20.10 -12.26
N HIS A 143 -19.55 19.32 -12.85
CA HIS A 143 -19.82 18.58 -14.09
C HIS A 143 -20.98 17.60 -13.91
N ASN A 144 -20.98 16.82 -12.83
CA ASN A 144 -22.03 15.86 -12.52
C ASN A 144 -23.39 16.54 -12.31
N LEU A 145 -23.43 17.67 -11.58
CA LEU A 145 -24.64 18.46 -11.39
C LEU A 145 -25.22 19.01 -12.71
N ARG A 146 -24.34 19.28 -13.70
CA ARG A 146 -24.77 19.76 -15.02
C ARG A 146 -25.28 18.62 -15.93
N THR A 147 -24.75 17.41 -15.79
CA THR A 147 -25.03 16.29 -16.67
C THR A 147 -26.09 15.36 -16.12
N GLU A 148 -26.26 15.26 -14.80
CA GLU A 148 -27.27 14.43 -14.17
C GLU A 148 -28.70 14.86 -14.56
N ASN A 149 -29.57 13.86 -14.81
CA ASN A 149 -30.98 14.05 -15.12
C ASN A 149 -31.23 15.05 -16.27
N ASN A 150 -30.47 14.96 -17.36
CA ASN A 150 -30.61 15.84 -18.53
C ASN A 150 -30.53 17.35 -18.19
N GLY A 151 -29.68 17.72 -17.23
CA GLY A 151 -29.47 19.10 -16.82
C GLY A 151 -30.52 19.65 -15.81
N ALA A 152 -31.35 18.79 -15.21
CA ALA A 152 -32.35 19.21 -14.23
C ALA A 152 -31.75 19.91 -12.98
N ARG A 153 -30.43 19.72 -12.72
CA ARG A 153 -29.69 20.37 -11.63
C ARG A 153 -28.74 21.46 -12.08
N TYR A 154 -28.91 21.95 -13.28
CA TYR A 154 -28.07 23.01 -13.84
C TYR A 154 -28.03 24.27 -12.97
N THR A 155 -29.17 24.71 -12.47
CA THR A 155 -29.28 25.88 -11.57
C THR A 155 -28.57 25.68 -10.24
N THR A 156 -28.42 24.43 -9.78
CA THR A 156 -27.67 24.10 -8.58
C THR A 156 -26.15 24.17 -8.85
N ALA A 157 -25.69 23.91 -10.07
CA ALA A 157 -24.29 23.96 -10.42
C ALA A 157 -23.71 25.38 -10.46
N GLU A 158 -24.52 26.39 -10.81
CA GLU A 158 -24.05 27.79 -10.94
C GLU A 158 -23.46 28.41 -9.66
N PRO A 159 -24.10 28.27 -8.46
CA PRO A 159 -23.49 28.74 -7.21
C PRO A 159 -22.16 28.07 -6.90
N TYR A 160 -22.05 26.75 -7.15
CA TYR A 160 -20.80 26.00 -6.95
C TYR A 160 -19.69 26.48 -7.88
N GLU A 161 -20.02 26.80 -9.12
CA GLU A 161 -19.06 27.33 -10.10
C GLU A 161 -18.57 28.73 -9.70
N THR A 162 -19.48 29.58 -9.25
CA THR A 162 -19.15 30.91 -8.77
C THR A 162 -18.24 30.85 -7.54
N ALA A 163 -18.56 29.98 -6.60
CA ALA A 163 -17.74 29.77 -5.41
C ALA A 163 -16.35 29.24 -5.77
N LEU A 164 -16.26 28.27 -6.71
CA LEU A 164 -14.98 27.74 -7.19
C LEU A 164 -14.12 28.81 -7.87
N LYS A 165 -14.72 29.67 -8.70
CA LYS A 165 -14.01 30.80 -9.33
C LYS A 165 -13.42 31.75 -8.28
N SER A 166 -14.21 32.06 -7.26
CA SER A 166 -13.77 32.92 -6.15
C SER A 166 -12.65 32.30 -5.34
N PHE A 167 -12.74 30.98 -5.08
CA PHE A 167 -11.71 30.22 -4.38
C PHE A 167 -10.40 30.14 -5.17
N LYS A 168 -10.47 29.88 -6.47
CA LYS A 168 -9.29 29.90 -7.35
C LYS A 168 -8.60 31.27 -7.34
N LYS A 169 -9.38 32.35 -7.38
CA LYS A 169 -8.84 33.72 -7.31
C LYS A 169 -8.17 34.01 -5.96
N PHE A 170 -8.73 33.53 -4.87
CA PHE A 170 -8.14 33.63 -3.55
C PHE A 170 -6.80 32.90 -3.46
N LEU A 171 -6.75 31.64 -3.88
CA LEU A 171 -5.51 30.84 -3.90
C LEU A 171 -4.42 31.51 -4.75
N TRP A 172 -4.78 32.01 -5.92
CA TRP A 172 -3.85 32.72 -6.80
C TRP A 172 -3.25 33.95 -6.11
N ASN A 173 -4.08 34.77 -5.48
CA ASN A 173 -3.64 35.98 -4.78
C ASN A 173 -2.75 35.69 -3.58
N GLU A 174 -3.01 34.61 -2.82
CA GLU A 174 -2.18 34.19 -1.68
C GLU A 174 -0.83 33.64 -2.13
N THR A 175 -0.79 32.89 -3.24
CA THR A 175 0.45 32.32 -3.77
C THR A 175 1.43 33.40 -4.27
N PHE A 176 0.92 34.51 -4.80
CA PHE A 176 1.76 35.59 -5.31
C PHE A 176 2.10 36.71 -4.27
N LYS A 177 1.36 36.82 -3.17
CA LYS A 177 1.71 37.76 -2.09
C LYS A 177 2.94 37.33 -1.27
N GLY A 178 3.31 36.03 -1.33
CA GLY A 178 4.49 35.50 -0.63
C GLY A 178 5.81 35.62 -1.40
N LEU A 179 5.80 36.25 -2.60
CA LEU A 179 6.98 36.38 -3.49
C LEU A 179 7.41 37.85 -3.71
N GLY A 180 6.87 38.78 -2.95
CA GLY A 180 7.19 40.20 -3.01
C GLY A 180 8.00 40.67 -1.80
#